data_d23f962860a2a58c8601be078a35b9ef
#
_entry.id   d23f962860a2a58c8601be078a35b9ef
#
_cell.length_a   1.000
_cell.length_b   1.000
_cell.length_c   1.000
_cell.angle_alpha   90.00
_cell.angle_beta   90.00
_cell.angle_gamma   90.00
#
_symmetry.space_group_name_H-M   'P 1'
#
loop_
_entity.id
_entity.type
_entity.pdbx_description
1 polymer ?
#
loop_
_entity_poly.entity_id
_entity_poly.type
_entity_poly.pdbx_seq_one_letter_code
_entity_poly.pdbx_strand_id
1 'polypeptide(L)'
;MSDGYSRLNSRIKYERTKLRRNLTQAAWSMTRAGRENQGKLAELNGKFAGRRCFVMGNGPSLLKCDLTLLKNEVTIGSNAQYLSWETMGFIPTFLTVEDRLVAEDRAFDLCALQEPTKIFPKYLLYCLRSSVNTIFINFAVDYQPFPQFSSDFEEIVYWGGTVSMLNLQLAYYLGCSEIYLIGFDHQYKVPDGIENHVITSSGDDVNHIHPNYFGKGFRWHDPNLPRMEQAYCEARRFLDAREIVIRNATVGGKLDVFERVDYSSLFRK
;
A
#
# COMPACT_ATOMS: atom_id res chain seq x y z
N MET A 1 -19.29 -28.86 20.30
CA MET A 1 -20.33 -27.80 20.18
C MET A 1 -19.77 -26.37 20.17
N SER A 2 -18.61 -26.08 20.76
CA SER A 2 -17.99 -24.71 20.79
C SER A 2 -17.50 -24.20 19.42
N ASP A 3 -17.04 -25.07 18.55
CA ASP A 3 -16.43 -24.69 17.25
C ASP A 3 -17.48 -24.18 16.23
N GLY A 4 -18.67 -24.75 16.22
CA GLY A 4 -19.77 -24.34 15.35
C GLY A 4 -20.33 -22.95 15.71
N TYR A 5 -20.39 -22.65 17.00
CA TYR A 5 -20.87 -21.34 17.52
C TYR A 5 -19.86 -20.22 17.21
N SER A 6 -18.57 -20.51 17.32
CA SER A 6 -17.49 -19.60 16.99
C SER A 6 -17.49 -19.25 15.48
N ARG A 7 -17.64 -20.25 14.62
CA ARG A 7 -17.71 -20.04 13.14
C ARG A 7 -18.96 -19.25 12.74
N LEU A 8 -20.11 -19.52 13.34
CA LEU A 8 -21.34 -18.77 13.07
C LEU A 8 -21.21 -17.29 13.48
N ASN A 9 -20.68 -17.01 14.66
CA ASN A 9 -20.45 -15.65 15.14
C ASN A 9 -19.47 -14.89 14.25
N SER A 10 -18.39 -15.53 13.81
CA SER A 10 -17.42 -14.93 12.87
C SER A 10 -18.05 -14.59 11.52
N ARG A 11 -18.91 -15.48 10.99
CA ARG A 11 -19.65 -15.25 9.75
C ARG A 11 -20.64 -14.09 9.87
N ILE A 12 -21.40 -14.03 10.97
CA ILE A 12 -22.35 -12.93 11.23
C ILE A 12 -21.59 -11.59 11.35
N LYS A 13 -20.47 -11.56 12.06
CA LYS A 13 -19.63 -10.37 12.20
C LYS A 13 -19.14 -9.90 10.84
N TYR A 14 -18.66 -10.83 10.01
CA TYR A 14 -18.19 -10.54 8.64
C TYR A 14 -19.32 -9.94 7.78
N GLU A 15 -20.49 -10.57 7.72
CA GLU A 15 -21.62 -10.07 6.92
C GLU A 15 -22.09 -8.68 7.37
N ARG A 16 -22.12 -8.41 8.67
CA ARG A 16 -22.41 -7.08 9.22
C ARG A 16 -21.37 -6.04 8.79
N THR A 17 -20.10 -6.38 8.85
CA THR A 17 -19.00 -5.48 8.43
C THR A 17 -19.08 -5.18 6.93
N LYS A 18 -19.34 -6.21 6.12
CA LYS A 18 -19.54 -6.08 4.67
C LYS A 18 -20.74 -5.19 4.35
N LEU A 19 -21.89 -5.44 4.98
CA LEU A 19 -23.10 -4.64 4.79
C LEU A 19 -22.86 -3.17 5.17
N ARG A 20 -22.28 -2.92 6.35
CA ARG A 20 -21.95 -1.57 6.81
C ARG A 20 -21.01 -0.85 5.82
N ARG A 21 -19.98 -1.51 5.33
CA ARG A 21 -19.07 -0.96 4.32
C ARG A 21 -19.82 -0.58 3.05
N ASN A 22 -20.67 -1.47 2.53
CA ASN A 22 -21.43 -1.23 1.30
C ASN A 22 -22.42 -0.08 1.46
N LEU A 23 -23.15 -0.02 2.58
CA LEU A 23 -24.06 1.10 2.87
C LEU A 23 -23.31 2.43 2.98
N THR A 24 -22.16 2.44 3.66
CA THR A 24 -21.33 3.64 3.77
C THR A 24 -20.76 4.06 2.43
N GLN A 25 -20.41 3.10 1.57
CA GLN A 25 -19.95 3.38 0.20
C GLN A 25 -21.08 3.98 -0.64
N ALA A 26 -22.27 3.39 -0.61
CA ALA A 26 -23.44 3.90 -1.32
C ALA A 26 -23.82 5.33 -0.86
N ALA A 27 -23.87 5.56 0.46
CA ALA A 27 -24.16 6.88 1.00
C ALA A 27 -23.10 7.93 0.56
N TRP A 28 -21.80 7.55 0.60
CA TRP A 28 -20.71 8.42 0.16
C TRP A 28 -20.84 8.78 -1.33
N SER A 29 -21.10 7.80 -2.21
CA SER A 29 -21.23 8.02 -3.66
C SER A 29 -22.40 8.94 -4.04
N MET A 30 -23.39 9.08 -3.16
CA MET A 30 -24.52 10.00 -3.35
C MET A 30 -24.17 11.44 -2.98
N THR A 31 -23.09 11.70 -2.25
CA THR A 31 -22.64 13.06 -1.92
C THR A 31 -21.93 13.71 -3.11
N ARG A 32 -21.85 15.06 -3.10
CA ARG A 32 -21.05 15.78 -4.10
C ARG A 32 -19.59 15.40 -4.02
N ALA A 33 -19.01 15.36 -2.82
CA ALA A 33 -17.61 14.98 -2.60
C ALA A 33 -17.33 13.54 -3.07
N GLY A 34 -18.26 12.61 -2.84
CA GLY A 34 -18.15 11.23 -3.30
C GLY A 34 -18.16 11.11 -4.82
N ARG A 35 -19.03 11.86 -5.52
CA ARG A 35 -19.05 11.89 -6.99
C ARG A 35 -17.78 12.49 -7.59
N GLU A 36 -17.30 13.61 -7.04
CA GLU A 36 -16.01 14.22 -7.44
C GLU A 36 -14.85 13.25 -7.22
N ASN A 37 -14.85 12.53 -6.10
CA ASN A 37 -13.85 11.51 -5.81
C ASN A 37 -13.91 10.33 -6.79
N GLN A 38 -15.10 9.86 -7.16
CA GLN A 38 -15.26 8.80 -8.16
C GLN A 38 -14.76 9.24 -9.53
N GLY A 39 -15.04 10.48 -9.94
CA GLY A 39 -14.51 11.05 -11.19
C GLY A 39 -12.97 11.01 -11.21
N LYS A 40 -12.32 11.49 -10.15
CA LYS A 40 -10.85 11.44 -10.01
C LYS A 40 -10.30 10.00 -10.05
N LEU A 41 -11.01 9.06 -9.41
CA LEU A 41 -10.60 7.65 -9.41
C LEU A 41 -10.71 7.07 -10.81
N ALA A 42 -11.84 7.26 -11.48
CA ALA A 42 -12.07 6.76 -12.84
C ALA A 42 -11.05 7.29 -13.87
N GLU A 43 -10.57 8.53 -13.71
CA GLU A 43 -9.51 9.12 -14.55
C GLU A 43 -8.15 8.39 -14.41
N LEU A 44 -7.98 7.56 -13.39
CA LEU A 44 -6.77 6.76 -13.20
C LEU A 44 -6.84 5.40 -13.90
N ASN A 45 -8.02 4.91 -14.26
CA ASN A 45 -8.20 3.61 -14.90
C ASN A 45 -7.45 3.57 -16.24
N GLY A 46 -6.47 2.67 -16.34
CA GLY A 46 -5.64 2.51 -17.54
C GLY A 46 -4.78 3.72 -17.90
N LYS A 47 -4.65 4.73 -17.04
CA LYS A 47 -3.90 5.97 -17.32
C LYS A 47 -2.46 5.74 -17.76
N PHE A 48 -1.87 4.66 -17.33
CA PHE A 48 -0.50 4.28 -17.67
C PHE A 48 -0.44 2.94 -18.42
N ALA A 49 -1.47 2.65 -19.23
CA ALA A 49 -1.56 1.43 -20.01
C ALA A 49 -0.29 1.16 -20.81
N GLY A 50 0.25 -0.05 -20.67
CA GLY A 50 1.45 -0.50 -21.36
C GLY A 50 2.77 0.07 -20.83
N ARG A 51 2.75 0.95 -19.83
CA ARG A 51 3.96 1.45 -19.16
C ARG A 51 4.43 0.52 -18.06
N ARG A 52 5.71 0.58 -17.75
CA ARG A 52 6.25 0.00 -16.53
C ARG A 52 6.02 0.91 -15.32
N CYS A 53 5.94 0.32 -14.13
CA CYS A 53 5.73 1.00 -12.87
C CYS A 53 6.69 0.47 -11.81
N PHE A 54 7.16 1.34 -10.92
CA PHE A 54 7.98 0.99 -9.77
C PHE A 54 7.17 1.14 -8.49
N VAL A 55 6.86 0.02 -7.84
CA VAL A 55 6.28 0.00 -6.50
C VAL A 55 7.42 0.06 -5.49
N MET A 56 7.43 1.14 -4.72
CA MET A 56 8.52 1.44 -3.80
C MET A 56 8.13 0.99 -2.39
N GLY A 57 8.83 -0.01 -1.89
CA GLY A 57 8.88 -0.32 -0.46
C GLY A 57 9.62 0.80 0.29
N ASN A 58 9.68 0.67 1.61
CA ASN A 58 10.32 1.70 2.42
C ASN A 58 11.60 1.19 3.12
N GLY A 59 12.10 0.02 2.70
CA GLY A 59 13.27 -0.60 3.27
C GLY A 59 14.57 0.17 2.97
N PRO A 60 15.59 0.05 3.84
CA PRO A 60 16.86 0.75 3.69
C PRO A 60 17.64 0.35 2.42
N SER A 61 17.29 -0.76 1.76
CA SER A 61 17.88 -1.14 0.48
C SER A 61 17.63 -0.13 -0.64
N LEU A 62 16.62 0.75 -0.53
CA LEU A 62 16.42 1.86 -1.46
C LEU A 62 17.67 2.76 -1.58
N LEU A 63 18.40 2.96 -0.49
CA LEU A 63 19.64 3.76 -0.49
C LEU A 63 20.78 3.13 -1.32
N LYS A 64 20.63 1.88 -1.75
CA LYS A 64 21.59 1.18 -2.62
C LYS A 64 21.28 1.33 -4.10
N CYS A 65 20.18 1.98 -4.44
CA CYS A 65 19.73 2.22 -5.80
C CYS A 65 20.03 3.67 -6.22
N ASP A 66 20.38 3.88 -7.46
CA ASP A 66 20.31 5.22 -8.05
C ASP A 66 18.85 5.58 -8.33
N LEU A 67 18.21 6.20 -7.36
CA LEU A 67 16.79 6.56 -7.44
C LEU A 67 16.52 7.69 -8.43
N THR A 68 17.55 8.43 -8.89
CA THR A 68 17.38 9.49 -9.90
C THR A 68 16.89 8.96 -11.24
N LEU A 69 17.15 7.68 -11.52
CA LEU A 69 16.68 6.97 -12.71
C LEU A 69 15.15 6.81 -12.77
N LEU A 70 14.49 6.95 -11.62
CA LEU A 70 13.02 6.80 -11.50
C LEU A 70 12.24 8.10 -11.76
N LYS A 71 12.93 9.22 -11.92
CA LYS A 71 12.32 10.56 -12.01
C LYS A 71 11.23 10.69 -13.08
N ASN A 72 11.34 9.93 -14.19
CA ASN A 72 10.39 9.93 -15.30
C ASN A 72 9.55 8.65 -15.39
N GLU A 73 9.67 7.78 -14.39
CA GLU A 73 8.92 6.54 -14.31
C GLU A 73 7.59 6.74 -13.54
N VAL A 74 6.67 5.81 -13.73
CA VAL A 74 5.49 5.72 -12.88
C VAL A 74 5.90 5.09 -11.55
N THR A 75 5.76 5.82 -10.46
CA THR A 75 6.23 5.40 -9.15
C THR A 75 5.12 5.46 -8.11
N ILE A 76 5.03 4.46 -7.25
CA ILE A 76 4.06 4.39 -6.16
C ILE A 76 4.83 4.24 -4.85
N GLY A 77 4.84 5.30 -4.05
CA GLY A 77 5.37 5.31 -2.70
C GLY A 77 4.29 5.10 -1.65
N SER A 78 4.67 4.97 -0.38
CA SER A 78 3.71 4.73 0.69
C SER A 78 4.12 5.29 2.05
N ASN A 79 3.12 5.50 2.89
CA ASN A 79 3.28 5.88 4.30
C ASN A 79 4.13 7.15 4.48
N ALA A 80 5.14 7.10 5.35
CA ALA A 80 6.02 8.22 5.64
C ALA A 80 7.21 8.38 4.66
N GLN A 81 7.14 7.81 3.44
CA GLN A 81 8.22 7.92 2.44
C GLN A 81 8.54 9.38 2.06
N TYR A 82 7.58 10.29 2.22
CA TYR A 82 7.77 11.72 1.94
C TYR A 82 8.94 12.33 2.73
N LEU A 83 9.32 11.77 3.87
CA LEU A 83 10.49 12.18 4.63
C LEU A 83 11.81 12.01 3.87
N SER A 84 11.82 11.19 2.83
CA SER A 84 13.02 10.85 2.04
C SER A 84 13.02 11.47 0.63
N TRP A 85 12.01 12.23 0.24
CA TRP A 85 11.91 12.74 -1.15
C TRP A 85 13.06 13.67 -1.55
N GLU A 86 13.56 14.48 -0.60
CA GLU A 86 14.73 15.31 -0.84
C GLU A 86 15.96 14.44 -1.16
N THR A 87 16.20 13.42 -0.35
CA THR A 87 17.30 12.46 -0.56
C THR A 87 17.11 11.63 -1.84
N MET A 88 15.86 11.28 -2.18
CA MET A 88 15.52 10.55 -3.42
C MET A 88 15.69 11.42 -4.67
N GLY A 89 15.59 12.75 -4.54
CA GLY A 89 15.69 13.70 -5.64
C GLY A 89 14.45 13.79 -6.54
N PHE A 90 13.33 13.18 -6.13
CA PHE A 90 12.03 13.28 -6.81
C PHE A 90 10.86 12.97 -5.87
N ILE A 91 9.66 13.36 -6.28
CA ILE A 91 8.39 13.03 -5.63
C ILE A 91 7.74 11.88 -6.44
N PRO A 92 7.29 10.78 -5.80
CA PRO A 92 6.59 9.70 -6.49
C PRO A 92 5.31 10.18 -7.19
N THR A 93 4.87 9.46 -8.22
CA THR A 93 3.60 9.74 -8.92
C THR A 93 2.39 9.58 -7.99
N PHE A 94 2.44 8.59 -7.11
CA PHE A 94 1.40 8.29 -6.13
C PHE A 94 2.00 8.06 -4.74
N LEU A 95 1.22 8.43 -3.72
CA LEU A 95 1.49 8.09 -2.31
C LEU A 95 0.26 7.40 -1.72
N THR A 96 0.45 6.24 -1.12
CA THR A 96 -0.61 5.47 -0.48
C THR A 96 -0.40 5.37 1.03
N VAL A 97 -1.46 5.40 1.80
CA VAL A 97 -1.45 5.08 3.23
C VAL A 97 -2.70 4.28 3.54
N GLU A 98 -2.55 3.13 4.20
CA GLU A 98 -3.69 2.31 4.63
C GLU A 98 -3.68 2.02 6.14
N ASP A 99 -2.54 2.15 6.80
CA ASP A 99 -2.40 1.93 8.23
C ASP A 99 -2.95 3.12 9.02
N ARG A 100 -3.83 2.83 9.99
CA ARG A 100 -4.44 3.84 10.86
C ARG A 100 -3.43 4.56 11.72
N LEU A 101 -2.44 3.84 12.26
CA LEU A 101 -1.42 4.44 13.13
C LEU A 101 -0.59 5.44 12.34
N VAL A 102 -0.17 5.06 11.14
CA VAL A 102 0.54 5.98 10.23
C VAL A 102 -0.32 7.18 9.87
N ALA A 103 -1.60 6.95 9.52
CA ALA A 103 -2.50 8.02 9.13
C ALA A 103 -2.77 9.01 10.29
N GLU A 104 -2.97 8.51 11.52
CA GLU A 104 -3.18 9.33 12.72
C GLU A 104 -1.92 10.10 13.11
N ASP A 105 -0.79 9.40 13.20
CA ASP A 105 0.48 9.97 13.66
C ASP A 105 1.07 10.97 12.64
N ARG A 106 0.70 10.87 11.35
CA ARG A 106 1.19 11.70 10.25
C ARG A 106 0.10 12.53 9.55
N ALA A 107 -1.08 12.65 10.16
CA ALA A 107 -2.24 13.32 9.55
C ALA A 107 -1.91 14.75 9.08
N PHE A 108 -1.21 15.52 9.89
CA PHE A 108 -0.83 16.89 9.57
C PHE A 108 0.03 16.96 8.30
N ASP A 109 1.10 16.19 8.25
CA ASP A 109 2.02 16.15 7.12
C ASP A 109 1.31 15.66 5.85
N LEU A 110 0.61 14.51 5.93
CA LEU A 110 -0.09 13.91 4.79
C LEU A 110 -1.15 14.83 4.19
N CYS A 111 -1.84 15.62 5.03
CA CYS A 111 -2.82 16.59 4.56
C CYS A 111 -2.14 17.82 3.93
N ALA A 112 -0.95 18.20 4.36
CA ALA A 112 -0.21 19.36 3.85
C ALA A 112 0.44 19.11 2.48
N LEU A 113 0.71 17.85 2.12
CA LEU A 113 1.34 17.51 0.84
C LEU A 113 0.48 17.96 -0.36
N GLN A 114 1.04 18.80 -1.21
CA GLN A 114 0.42 19.28 -2.46
C GLN A 114 0.64 18.30 -3.62
N GLU A 115 1.71 17.56 -3.60
CA GLU A 115 2.07 16.44 -4.45
C GLU A 115 2.42 15.24 -3.56
N PRO A 116 2.33 14.04 -4.02
CA PRO A 116 1.77 13.47 -5.25
C PRO A 116 0.23 13.32 -5.22
N THR A 117 -0.33 12.54 -6.19
CA THR A 117 -1.71 12.02 -6.03
C THR A 117 -1.74 11.02 -4.87
N LYS A 118 -2.58 11.30 -3.87
CA LYS A 118 -2.69 10.51 -2.63
C LYS A 118 -3.87 9.56 -2.71
N ILE A 119 -3.67 8.29 -2.37
CA ILE A 119 -4.72 7.25 -2.36
C ILE A 119 -4.86 6.73 -0.94
N PHE A 120 -6.02 6.92 -0.35
CA PHE A 120 -6.31 6.56 1.03
C PHE A 120 -7.59 5.72 1.14
N PRO A 121 -7.65 4.69 1.99
CA PRO A 121 -8.91 4.08 2.39
C PRO A 121 -9.90 5.09 2.96
N LYS A 122 -11.17 4.97 2.57
CA LYS A 122 -12.24 5.86 3.03
C LYS A 122 -12.43 5.84 4.55
N TYR A 123 -12.09 4.77 5.23
CA TYR A 123 -12.17 4.72 6.69
C TYR A 123 -11.19 5.68 7.38
N LEU A 124 -10.22 6.26 6.66
CA LEU A 124 -9.30 7.26 7.19
C LEU A 124 -9.83 8.70 7.08
N LEU A 125 -11.05 8.92 6.57
CA LEU A 125 -11.68 10.25 6.48
C LEU A 125 -11.85 10.95 7.83
N TYR A 126 -11.76 10.22 8.95
CA TYR A 126 -11.82 10.82 10.28
C TYR A 126 -10.56 11.60 10.66
N CYS A 127 -9.41 11.31 10.04
CA CYS A 127 -8.14 11.99 10.31
C CYS A 127 -7.50 12.62 9.05
N LEU A 128 -7.78 12.10 7.84
CA LEU A 128 -7.26 12.63 6.59
C LEU A 128 -8.32 13.41 5.82
N ARG A 129 -7.93 14.56 5.27
CA ARG A 129 -8.86 15.46 4.57
C ARG A 129 -8.83 15.24 3.06
N SER A 130 -9.99 15.48 2.44
CA SER A 130 -10.09 15.55 0.98
C SER A 130 -9.37 16.81 0.46
N SER A 131 -8.68 16.65 -0.66
CA SER A 131 -8.03 17.75 -1.39
C SER A 131 -8.10 17.47 -2.89
N VAL A 132 -7.62 18.40 -3.72
CA VAL A 132 -7.61 18.23 -5.18
C VAL A 132 -6.84 16.98 -5.61
N ASN A 133 -5.74 16.67 -4.92
CA ASN A 133 -4.86 15.54 -5.19
C ASN A 133 -5.11 14.33 -4.27
N THR A 134 -6.25 14.26 -3.58
CA THR A 134 -6.59 13.13 -2.70
C THR A 134 -7.76 12.35 -3.25
N ILE A 135 -7.62 11.02 -3.27
CA ILE A 135 -8.64 10.06 -3.68
C ILE A 135 -8.85 9.06 -2.56
N PHE A 136 -10.12 8.84 -2.19
CA PHE A 136 -10.51 7.86 -1.18
C PHE A 136 -11.11 6.64 -1.86
N ILE A 137 -10.65 5.44 -1.43
CA ILE A 137 -11.06 4.16 -1.99
C ILE A 137 -11.90 3.33 -1.01
N ASN A 138 -12.73 2.46 -1.56
CA ASN A 138 -13.43 1.45 -0.79
C ASN A 138 -12.48 0.30 -0.46
N PHE A 139 -12.04 0.20 0.79
CA PHE A 139 -10.99 -0.72 1.22
C PHE A 139 -11.52 -1.74 2.24
N ALA A 140 -11.29 -3.01 1.97
CA ALA A 140 -11.71 -4.11 2.81
C ALA A 140 -10.54 -4.64 3.65
N VAL A 141 -10.59 -4.41 4.97
CA VAL A 141 -9.65 -5.00 5.94
C VAL A 141 -10.12 -6.38 6.37
N ASP A 142 -11.43 -6.50 6.70
CA ASP A 142 -12.07 -7.76 7.06
C ASP A 142 -12.82 -8.34 5.86
N TYR A 143 -12.37 -9.48 5.35
CA TYR A 143 -12.99 -10.19 4.23
C TYR A 143 -12.61 -11.68 4.21
N GLN A 144 -13.40 -12.47 3.49
CA GLN A 144 -13.17 -13.92 3.32
C GLN A 144 -13.48 -14.33 1.87
N PRO A 145 -12.71 -15.28 1.31
CA PRO A 145 -11.46 -15.84 1.85
C PRO A 145 -10.30 -14.82 1.78
N PHE A 146 -9.30 -15.01 2.64
CA PHE A 146 -8.04 -14.28 2.57
C PHE A 146 -6.98 -15.17 1.90
N PRO A 147 -6.07 -14.65 1.07
CA PRO A 147 -6.03 -13.27 0.52
C PRO A 147 -6.88 -13.12 -0.74
N GLN A 148 -7.19 -11.88 -1.12
CA GLN A 148 -7.80 -11.53 -2.40
C GLN A 148 -7.05 -10.38 -3.06
N PHE A 149 -7.13 -10.33 -4.40
CA PHE A 149 -6.64 -9.22 -5.22
C PHE A 149 -7.82 -8.63 -6.00
N SER A 150 -7.93 -7.30 -6.05
CA SER A 150 -9.06 -6.66 -6.73
C SER A 150 -8.94 -6.76 -8.24
N SER A 151 -10.03 -7.16 -8.90
CA SER A 151 -10.21 -7.02 -10.34
C SER A 151 -10.91 -5.69 -10.71
N ASP A 152 -11.54 -5.04 -9.74
CA ASP A 152 -12.22 -3.74 -9.89
C ASP A 152 -11.85 -2.83 -8.72
N PHE A 153 -10.84 -1.99 -8.95
CA PHE A 153 -10.30 -1.06 -7.94
C PHE A 153 -11.31 0.04 -7.56
N GLU A 154 -12.26 0.37 -8.45
CA GLU A 154 -13.30 1.36 -8.18
C GLU A 154 -14.36 0.79 -7.23
N GLU A 155 -14.64 -0.50 -7.33
CA GLU A 155 -15.59 -1.16 -6.45
C GLU A 155 -14.98 -1.46 -5.07
N ILE A 156 -13.86 -2.17 -5.04
CA ILE A 156 -13.26 -2.62 -3.76
C ILE A 156 -11.77 -2.93 -3.91
N VAL A 157 -11.01 -2.55 -2.91
CA VAL A 157 -9.58 -2.90 -2.77
C VAL A 157 -9.38 -3.74 -1.51
N TYR A 158 -8.57 -4.77 -1.58
CA TYR A 158 -8.39 -5.72 -0.49
C TYR A 158 -7.07 -5.49 0.27
N TRP A 159 -7.16 -5.52 1.59
CA TRP A 159 -5.99 -5.50 2.46
C TRP A 159 -5.21 -6.83 2.37
N GLY A 160 -3.89 -6.78 2.35
CA GLY A 160 -3.03 -7.95 2.27
C GLY A 160 -1.98 -8.05 3.39
N GLY A 161 -2.21 -7.38 4.53
CA GLY A 161 -1.23 -7.37 5.64
C GLY A 161 -0.10 -6.35 5.45
N THR A 162 -0.13 -5.59 4.36
CA THR A 162 0.87 -4.56 4.04
C THR A 162 0.33 -3.57 3.01
N VAL A 163 0.73 -2.31 3.11
CA VAL A 163 0.38 -1.26 2.14
C VAL A 163 0.83 -1.62 0.72
N SER A 164 1.84 -2.46 0.58
CA SER A 164 2.33 -2.91 -0.73
C SER A 164 1.26 -3.65 -1.55
N MET A 165 0.31 -4.34 -0.89
CA MET A 165 -0.82 -4.97 -1.59
C MET A 165 -1.78 -3.94 -2.18
N LEU A 166 -2.00 -2.81 -1.51
CA LEU A 166 -2.72 -1.67 -2.09
C LEU A 166 -1.98 -1.15 -3.33
N ASN A 167 -0.65 -0.99 -3.24
CA ASN A 167 0.18 -0.47 -4.33
C ASN A 167 0.16 -1.38 -5.56
N LEU A 168 0.20 -2.70 -5.38
CA LEU A 168 0.11 -3.67 -6.48
C LEU A 168 -1.26 -3.62 -7.17
N GLN A 169 -2.35 -3.53 -6.39
CA GLN A 169 -3.70 -3.37 -6.94
C GLN A 169 -3.86 -2.03 -7.68
N LEU A 170 -3.25 -0.96 -7.17
CA LEU A 170 -3.21 0.33 -7.85
C LEU A 170 -2.43 0.25 -9.16
N ALA A 171 -1.24 -0.37 -9.18
CA ALA A 171 -0.44 -0.55 -10.40
C ALA A 171 -1.20 -1.31 -11.51
N TYR A 172 -1.94 -2.36 -11.12
CA TYR A 172 -2.85 -3.07 -12.02
C TYR A 172 -3.95 -2.15 -12.56
N TYR A 173 -4.62 -1.40 -11.71
CA TYR A 173 -5.70 -0.48 -12.08
C TYR A 173 -5.22 0.64 -13.02
N LEU A 174 -4.01 1.13 -12.81
CA LEU A 174 -3.35 2.10 -13.69
C LEU A 174 -3.02 1.55 -15.09
N GLY A 175 -3.16 0.24 -15.32
CA GLY A 175 -2.90 -0.42 -16.59
C GLY A 175 -1.41 -0.68 -16.86
N CYS A 176 -0.57 -0.69 -15.82
CA CYS A 176 0.85 -0.98 -15.97
C CYS A 176 1.06 -2.42 -16.45
N SER A 177 1.86 -2.63 -17.50
CA SER A 177 2.18 -3.95 -18.05
C SER A 177 3.36 -4.62 -17.36
N GLU A 178 4.22 -3.84 -16.72
CA GLU A 178 5.38 -4.30 -15.98
C GLU A 178 5.45 -3.60 -14.62
N ILE A 179 5.60 -4.38 -13.54
CA ILE A 179 5.67 -3.90 -12.16
C ILE A 179 7.01 -4.33 -11.56
N TYR A 180 7.82 -3.37 -11.13
CA TYR A 180 9.09 -3.62 -10.48
C TYR A 180 9.02 -3.20 -9.01
N LEU A 181 9.37 -4.13 -8.11
CA LEU A 181 9.45 -3.88 -6.68
C LEU A 181 10.86 -3.44 -6.32
N ILE A 182 11.00 -2.35 -5.57
CA ILE A 182 12.27 -1.86 -5.03
C ILE A 182 12.10 -1.49 -3.56
N GLY A 183 13.12 -1.70 -2.73
CA GLY A 183 13.02 -1.40 -1.30
C GLY A 183 12.17 -2.40 -0.50
N PHE A 184 11.97 -3.61 -1.03
CA PHE A 184 11.25 -4.70 -0.38
C PHE A 184 12.23 -5.61 0.37
N ASP A 185 12.81 -5.10 1.45
CA ASP A 185 13.80 -5.83 2.23
C ASP A 185 13.23 -7.08 2.89
N HIS A 186 11.96 -7.05 3.26
CA HIS A 186 11.20 -8.16 3.83
C HIS A 186 11.92 -8.81 5.03
N GLN A 187 12.52 -7.97 5.85
CA GLN A 187 13.11 -8.33 7.12
C GLN A 187 12.99 -7.16 8.08
N TYR A 188 12.64 -7.45 9.33
CA TYR A 188 12.41 -6.43 10.34
C TYR A 188 13.15 -6.79 11.62
N LYS A 189 13.75 -5.77 12.26
CA LYS A 189 14.21 -5.84 13.63
C LYS A 189 13.04 -5.41 14.50
N VAL A 190 12.44 -6.36 15.18
CA VAL A 190 11.28 -6.15 16.04
C VAL A 190 11.76 -6.20 17.50
N PRO A 191 11.38 -5.23 18.35
CA PRO A 191 11.70 -5.27 19.77
C PRO A 191 11.05 -6.47 20.48
N ASP A 192 11.68 -6.95 21.54
CA ASP A 192 11.07 -7.97 22.42
C ASP A 192 9.94 -7.37 23.25
N GLY A 193 8.99 -8.23 23.68
CA GLY A 193 7.94 -7.84 24.62
C GLY A 193 6.79 -7.01 24.04
N ILE A 194 6.40 -7.28 22.77
CA ILE A 194 5.30 -6.58 22.11
C ILE A 194 3.96 -6.97 22.71
N GLU A 195 3.17 -5.97 23.13
CA GLU A 195 1.80 -6.15 23.53
C GLU A 195 0.83 -5.72 22.41
N ASN A 196 -0.23 -6.53 22.18
CA ASN A 196 -1.31 -6.22 21.24
C ASN A 196 -0.87 -5.92 19.78
N HIS A 197 0.28 -6.42 19.32
CA HIS A 197 0.82 -6.22 17.98
C HIS A 197 1.08 -4.74 17.60
N VAL A 198 1.10 -3.82 18.57
CA VAL A 198 1.45 -2.42 18.35
C VAL A 198 2.77 -2.11 19.06
N ILE A 199 3.68 -1.52 18.31
CA ILE A 199 5.00 -1.11 18.79
C ILE A 199 5.03 0.42 18.83
N THR A 200 5.49 1.00 19.95
CA THR A 200 5.86 2.42 20.02
C THR A 200 7.37 2.52 20.00
N SER A 201 7.90 3.20 19.01
CA SER A 201 9.35 3.33 18.83
C SER A 201 9.99 4.16 19.94
N SER A 202 11.13 3.68 20.46
CA SER A 202 11.90 4.36 21.50
C SER A 202 13.10 5.16 20.96
N GLY A 203 13.43 5.01 19.67
CA GLY A 203 14.57 5.65 19.01
C GLY A 203 14.39 5.71 17.50
N ASP A 204 15.49 5.83 16.78
CA ASP A 204 15.53 5.90 15.33
C ASP A 204 15.05 4.59 14.68
N ASP A 205 14.37 4.71 13.56
CA ASP A 205 13.91 3.57 12.77
C ASP A 205 15.06 2.97 11.96
N VAL A 206 15.31 1.69 12.19
CA VAL A 206 16.35 0.92 11.52
C VAL A 206 15.82 0.00 10.40
N ASN A 207 14.48 -0.07 10.27
CA ASN A 207 13.79 -0.93 9.33
C ASN A 207 13.43 -0.21 8.03
N HIS A 208 13.50 1.12 8.01
CA HIS A 208 13.07 1.93 6.89
C HIS A 208 14.15 2.90 6.40
N ILE A 209 13.94 3.49 5.23
CA ILE A 209 14.87 4.38 4.54
C ILE A 209 15.22 5.65 5.34
N HIS A 210 14.32 6.11 6.20
CA HIS A 210 14.51 7.34 6.98
C HIS A 210 14.41 7.07 8.49
N PRO A 211 15.34 7.57 9.32
CA PRO A 211 15.36 7.28 10.76
C PRO A 211 14.10 7.77 11.51
N ASN A 212 13.42 8.79 11.00
CA ASN A 212 12.16 9.28 11.56
C ASN A 212 10.92 8.63 10.92
N TYR A 213 11.06 7.58 10.11
CA TYR A 213 9.91 6.92 9.50
C TYR A 213 8.95 6.39 10.56
N PHE A 214 9.42 5.54 11.46
CA PHE A 214 8.84 5.23 12.76
C PHE A 214 9.83 5.61 13.88
N GLY A 215 10.27 6.85 13.88
CA GLY A 215 11.16 7.37 14.90
C GLY A 215 10.52 7.42 16.29
N LYS A 216 11.25 7.90 17.28
CA LYS A 216 10.81 7.92 18.68
C LYS A 216 9.40 8.50 18.85
N GLY A 217 8.53 7.73 19.51
CA GLY A 217 7.14 8.09 19.81
C GLY A 217 6.13 7.71 18.74
N PHE A 218 6.55 7.33 17.53
CA PHE A 218 5.65 6.85 16.48
C PHE A 218 5.27 5.38 16.68
N ARG A 219 4.03 5.07 16.27
CA ARG A 219 3.43 3.74 16.42
C ARG A 219 3.45 2.97 15.11
N TRP A 220 3.62 1.67 15.19
CA TRP A 220 3.53 0.76 14.05
C TRP A 220 3.07 -0.63 14.47
N HIS A 221 2.59 -1.39 13.50
CA HIS A 221 2.17 -2.76 13.74
C HIS A 221 3.33 -3.73 13.54
N ASP A 222 3.40 -4.75 14.41
CA ASP A 222 4.28 -5.89 14.23
C ASP A 222 4.02 -6.57 12.89
N PRO A 223 5.03 -6.68 11.98
CA PRO A 223 4.83 -7.25 10.66
C PRO A 223 4.61 -8.76 10.71
N ASN A 224 3.53 -9.21 10.11
CA ASN A 224 3.24 -10.64 9.95
C ASN A 224 3.74 -11.12 8.57
N LEU A 225 5.04 -11.48 8.48
CA LEU A 225 5.67 -11.89 7.23
C LEU A 225 4.95 -13.06 6.52
N PRO A 226 4.55 -14.16 7.21
CA PRO A 226 3.82 -15.24 6.54
C PRO A 226 2.50 -14.79 5.91
N ARG A 227 1.79 -13.87 6.56
CA ARG A 227 0.54 -13.31 6.02
C ARG A 227 0.78 -12.41 4.81
N MET A 228 1.84 -11.62 4.86
CA MET A 228 2.27 -10.78 3.72
C MET A 228 2.67 -11.64 2.52
N GLU A 229 3.42 -12.72 2.73
CA GLU A 229 3.80 -13.65 1.67
C GLU A 229 2.61 -14.34 1.00
N GLN A 230 1.61 -14.77 1.79
CA GLN A 230 0.36 -15.30 1.24
C GLN A 230 -0.31 -14.29 0.28
N ALA A 231 -0.36 -13.01 0.68
CA ALA A 231 -0.94 -11.97 -0.15
C ALA A 231 -0.09 -11.68 -1.40
N TYR A 232 1.22 -11.70 -1.30
CA TYR A 232 2.11 -11.57 -2.46
C TYR A 232 1.98 -12.74 -3.43
N CYS A 233 1.83 -13.97 -2.93
CA CYS A 233 1.55 -15.13 -3.79
C CYS A 233 0.24 -14.97 -4.57
N GLU A 234 -0.82 -14.44 -3.92
CA GLU A 234 -2.08 -14.15 -4.59
C GLU A 234 -1.93 -13.03 -5.63
N ALA A 235 -1.20 -11.95 -5.30
CA ALA A 235 -0.90 -10.87 -6.24
C ALA A 235 -0.16 -11.42 -7.48
N ARG A 236 0.87 -12.24 -7.28
CA ARG A 236 1.61 -12.89 -8.37
C ARG A 236 0.67 -13.74 -9.23
N ARG A 237 -0.10 -14.63 -8.61
CA ARG A 237 -1.05 -15.50 -9.33
C ARG A 237 -2.05 -14.70 -10.16
N PHE A 238 -2.58 -13.59 -9.59
CA PHE A 238 -3.56 -12.73 -10.27
C PHE A 238 -2.96 -12.00 -11.47
N LEU A 239 -1.75 -11.47 -11.33
CA LEU A 239 -1.04 -10.71 -12.36
C LEU A 239 -0.52 -11.63 -13.48
N ASP A 240 0.08 -12.77 -13.12
CA ASP A 240 0.57 -13.78 -14.10
C ASP A 240 -0.59 -14.28 -14.99
N ALA A 241 -1.77 -14.51 -14.43
CA ALA A 241 -2.96 -14.91 -15.18
C ALA A 241 -3.46 -13.85 -16.19
N ARG A 242 -2.92 -12.65 -16.13
CA ARG A 242 -3.24 -11.50 -17.02
C ARG A 242 -2.03 -11.02 -17.82
N GLU A 243 -0.98 -11.83 -17.86
CA GLU A 243 0.26 -11.57 -18.61
C GLU A 243 0.95 -10.25 -18.18
N ILE A 244 0.73 -9.80 -16.92
CA ILE A 244 1.38 -8.64 -16.34
C ILE A 244 2.66 -9.09 -15.65
N VAL A 245 3.79 -8.54 -16.09
CA VAL A 245 5.10 -8.87 -15.53
C VAL A 245 5.26 -8.23 -14.16
N ILE A 246 5.58 -9.05 -13.14
CA ILE A 246 5.98 -8.53 -11.82
C ILE A 246 7.33 -9.11 -11.42
N ARG A 247 8.30 -8.25 -11.06
CA ARG A 247 9.65 -8.64 -10.67
C ARG A 247 10.15 -7.87 -9.46
N ASN A 248 11.02 -8.51 -8.69
CA ASN A 248 11.67 -7.91 -7.54
C ASN A 248 13.08 -7.40 -7.91
N ALA A 249 13.21 -6.08 -8.04
CA ALA A 249 14.48 -5.39 -8.31
C ALA A 249 15.14 -4.83 -7.03
N THR A 250 14.71 -5.26 -5.84
CA THR A 250 15.31 -4.87 -4.56
C THR A 250 16.75 -5.35 -4.46
N VAL A 251 17.67 -4.47 -4.12
CA VAL A 251 19.08 -4.81 -3.91
C VAL A 251 19.23 -5.53 -2.57
N GLY A 252 19.44 -6.84 -2.60
CA GLY A 252 19.41 -7.70 -1.40
C GLY A 252 17.96 -8.00 -0.96
N GLY A 253 17.72 -8.06 0.37
CA GLY A 253 16.41 -8.40 0.92
C GLY A 253 16.09 -9.90 0.88
N LYS A 254 14.93 -10.28 1.45
CA LYS A 254 14.51 -11.69 1.63
C LYS A 254 13.18 -12.04 0.96
N LEU A 255 12.58 -11.13 0.19
CA LEU A 255 11.34 -11.42 -0.52
C LEU A 255 11.63 -12.21 -1.79
N ASP A 256 11.29 -13.50 -1.79
CA ASP A 256 11.55 -14.44 -2.88
C ASP A 256 10.27 -14.89 -3.62
N VAL A 257 9.11 -14.31 -3.30
CA VAL A 257 7.85 -14.62 -3.97
C VAL A 257 7.89 -14.24 -5.46
N PHE A 258 8.60 -13.17 -5.82
CA PHE A 258 8.70 -12.66 -7.19
C PHE A 258 10.08 -12.93 -7.78
N GLU A 259 10.12 -13.17 -9.11
CA GLU A 259 11.38 -13.30 -9.84
C GLU A 259 12.28 -12.09 -9.58
N ARG A 260 13.55 -12.33 -9.29
CA ARG A 260 14.51 -11.25 -9.03
C ARG A 260 15.16 -10.76 -10.31
N VAL A 261 15.37 -9.46 -10.38
CA VAL A 261 16.10 -8.80 -11.48
C VAL A 261 17.06 -7.77 -10.91
N ASP A 262 18.17 -7.55 -11.59
CA ASP A 262 19.10 -6.48 -11.24
C ASP A 262 18.50 -5.11 -11.57
N TYR A 263 18.42 -4.22 -10.56
CA TYR A 263 17.85 -2.87 -10.72
C TYR A 263 18.55 -2.09 -11.84
N SER A 264 19.89 -2.13 -11.88
CA SER A 264 20.66 -1.37 -12.85
C SER A 264 20.45 -1.85 -14.29
N SER A 265 20.11 -3.14 -14.46
CA SER A 265 19.83 -3.71 -15.77
C SER A 265 18.58 -3.13 -16.43
N LEU A 266 17.63 -2.62 -15.64
CA LEU A 266 16.37 -2.04 -16.13
C LEU A 266 16.58 -0.70 -16.87
N PHE A 267 17.74 -0.07 -16.74
CA PHE A 267 18.06 1.25 -17.31
C PHE A 267 19.23 1.22 -18.31
N ARG A 268 19.80 0.04 -18.55
CA ARG A 268 20.80 -0.14 -19.62
C ARG A 268 20.07 -0.15 -20.96
N LYS A 269 20.54 0.68 -21.88
CA LYS A 269 20.07 0.68 -23.28
C LYS A 269 20.73 -0.45 -24.04
#